data_5ac9ba86abc13bd61c9f2dbb390c20c3
#
_entry.id   5ac9ba86abc13bd61c9f2dbb390c20c3
#
_cell.length_a   1.000
_cell.length_b   1.000
_cell.length_c   1.000
_cell.angle_alpha   90.00
_cell.angle_beta   90.00
_cell.angle_gamma   90.00
#
_symmetry.space_group_name_H-M   'P 1'
#
loop_
_entity.id
_entity.type
_entity.pdbx_description
1 polymer ?
#
loop_
_entity_poly.entity_id
_entity_poly.type
_entity_poly.pdbx_seq_one_letter_code
_entity_poly.pdbx_strand_id
1 'polypeptide(L)'
;MQKLVCIALALTLCGGAALADTKPAEDEAGKIKQTLSDWGCDGGTFEKETEASSLFEADDVKCKDGNQYDVKLDGSFKIISITRD
;
A
#
# COMPACT_ATOMS: atom_id res chain seq x y z
N MET A 1 30.63 -27.23 5.24
CA MET A 1 30.26 -26.80 5.04
C MET A 1 29.59 -26.24 4.84
N GLN A 2 29.40 -26.09 4.73
CA GLN A 2 28.70 -25.50 4.54
C GLN A 2 27.97 -24.87 4.40
N LYS A 3 28.05 -24.84 4.64
CA LYS A 3 27.38 -24.12 4.53
C LYS A 3 26.66 -23.51 4.48
N LEU A 4 26.58 -23.46 4.71
CA LEU A 4 25.85 -22.61 4.69
C LEU A 4 25.19 -22.01 4.56
N VAL A 5 25.45 -22.18 4.80
CA VAL A 5 24.86 -21.27 4.71
C VAL A 5 24.24 -20.67 4.60
N CYS A 6 24.30 -20.71 4.81
CA CYS A 6 23.74 -19.82 4.77
C CYS A 6 23.11 -19.26 4.64
N ILE A 7 23.15 -19.40 4.88
CA ILE A 7 22.65 -18.57 4.81
C ILE A 7 21.96 -18.03 4.74
N ALA A 8 22.10 -18.13 4.97
CA ALA A 8 21.51 -17.26 4.95
C ALA A 8 20.95 -16.69 4.96
N LEU A 9 21.04 -16.85 5.27
CA LEU A 9 20.56 -15.93 5.32
C LEU A 9 20.01 -15.38 5.11
N ALA A 10 20.10 -15.51 5.26
CA ALA A 10 19.61 -14.61 5.11
C ALA A 10 19.06 -14.12 5.08
N LEU A 11 18.97 -14.19 5.39
CA LEU A 11 18.48 -13.35 5.44
C LEU A 11 17.96 -12.81 5.34
N THR A 12 17.98 -12.94 5.56
CA THR A 12 17.55 -12.06 5.52
C THR A 12 17.03 -11.53 5.43
N LEU A 13 17.04 -11.69 5.79
CA LEU A 13 16.67 -10.82 5.76
C LEU A 13 16.18 -10.36 5.55
N CYS A 14 16.10 -10.34 5.70
CA CYS A 14 15.69 -9.55 5.47
C CYS A 14 15.29 -8.95 5.47
N GLY A 15 15.28 -9.59 5.80
CA GLY A 15 14.97 -8.65 5.89
C GLY A 15 14.65 -7.45 5.93
N GLY A 16 15.36 -6.89 5.99
CA GLY A 16 15.15 -5.49 5.99
C GLY A 16 13.90 -5.11 5.26
N ALA A 17 13.47 -5.95 4.49
CA ALA A 17 12.29 -5.63 3.76
C ALA A 17 11.12 -5.35 4.68
N ALA A 18 11.23 -5.82 5.88
CA ALA A 18 10.14 -5.61 6.81
C ALA A 18 9.82 -4.15 7.01
N LEU A 19 10.72 -3.29 6.65
CA LEU A 19 10.48 -1.87 6.80
C LEU A 19 9.66 -1.31 5.67
N ALA A 20 9.43 -2.10 4.67
CA ALA A 20 8.72 -1.63 3.51
C ALA A 20 7.23 -1.65 3.75
N ASP A 21 6.51 -1.23 2.75
CA ASP A 21 5.07 -1.19 2.78
C ASP A 21 4.50 -2.57 3.04
N THR A 22 3.39 -2.62 3.69
CA THR A 22 2.69 -3.85 3.97
C THR A 22 1.29 -3.77 3.44
N LYS A 23 0.62 -4.90 3.42
CA LYS A 23 -0.78 -4.92 3.02
C LYS A 23 -1.65 -4.40 4.14
N PRO A 24 -2.64 -3.59 3.84
CA PRO A 24 -3.60 -3.19 4.87
C PRO A 24 -4.38 -4.39 5.36
N ALA A 25 -4.88 -4.32 6.58
CA ALA A 25 -5.78 -5.32 7.10
C ALA A 25 -7.08 -5.27 6.30
N GLU A 26 -7.87 -6.32 6.39
CA GLU A 26 -9.09 -6.40 5.59
C GLU A 26 -10.05 -5.26 5.85
N ASP A 27 -10.23 -4.88 7.10
CA ASP A 27 -11.12 -3.78 7.41
C ASP A 27 -10.55 -2.46 6.91
N GLU A 28 -9.24 -2.30 6.96
CA GLU A 28 -8.59 -1.10 6.42
C GLU A 28 -8.78 -1.03 4.92
N ALA A 29 -8.57 -2.16 4.24
CA ALA A 29 -8.75 -2.20 2.80
C ALA A 29 -10.19 -1.86 2.42
N GLY A 30 -11.14 -2.32 3.21
CA GLY A 30 -12.54 -2.02 2.97
C GLY A 30 -12.82 -0.53 3.06
N LYS A 31 -12.20 0.13 4.02
CA LYS A 31 -12.40 1.57 4.19
C LYS A 31 -11.73 2.36 3.05
N ILE A 32 -10.57 1.90 2.60
CA ILE A 32 -9.91 2.52 1.46
C ILE A 32 -10.82 2.40 0.24
N LYS A 33 -11.36 1.22 0.02
CA LYS A 33 -12.26 0.98 -1.09
C LYS A 33 -13.47 1.90 -1.06
N GLN A 34 -14.03 2.05 0.14
CA GLN A 34 -15.19 2.91 0.30
C GLN A 34 -14.87 4.35 -0.07
N THR A 35 -13.73 4.84 0.41
CA THR A 35 -13.31 6.20 0.09
C THR A 35 -13.13 6.38 -1.41
N LEU A 36 -12.45 5.43 -2.04
CA LEU A 36 -12.22 5.51 -3.48
C LEU A 36 -13.54 5.46 -4.24
N SER A 37 -14.44 4.60 -3.81
CA SER A 37 -15.75 4.48 -4.45
C SER A 37 -16.51 5.80 -4.37
N ASP A 38 -16.44 6.46 -3.23
CA ASP A 38 -17.11 7.75 -3.05
C ASP A 38 -16.57 8.79 -4.02
N TRP A 39 -15.33 8.63 -4.44
CA TRP A 39 -14.70 9.54 -5.39
C TRP A 39 -14.87 9.10 -6.83
N GLY A 40 -15.60 7.98 -7.04
CA GLY A 40 -15.81 7.49 -8.39
C GLY A 40 -14.65 6.69 -8.93
N CYS A 41 -13.89 6.06 -8.04
CA CYS A 41 -12.72 5.28 -8.43
C CYS A 41 -12.80 3.88 -7.86
N ASP A 42 -12.09 2.94 -8.46
CA ASP A 42 -12.04 1.60 -7.92
C ASP A 42 -10.79 0.88 -8.38
N GLY A 43 -10.60 -0.32 -7.84
CA GLY A 43 -9.47 -1.15 -8.20
C GLY A 43 -8.19 -0.65 -7.55
N GLY A 44 -7.08 -1.09 -8.12
CA GLY A 44 -5.78 -0.68 -7.64
C GLY A 44 -5.22 -1.64 -6.61
N THR A 45 -4.01 -1.35 -6.20
CA THR A 45 -3.29 -2.13 -5.19
C THR A 45 -3.10 -1.25 -3.96
N PHE A 46 -3.48 -1.77 -2.81
CA PHE A 46 -3.41 -0.98 -1.58
C PHE A 46 -2.20 -1.37 -0.76
N GLU A 47 -1.56 -0.36 -0.18
CA GLU A 47 -0.41 -0.55 0.68
C GLU A 47 -0.55 0.32 1.91
N LYS A 48 -0.03 -0.18 3.01
CA LYS A 48 0.07 0.59 4.24
C LYS A 48 1.53 0.97 4.37
N GLU A 49 1.80 2.27 4.42
CA GLU A 49 3.17 2.71 4.58
C GLU A 49 3.63 2.38 5.98
N THR A 50 4.85 2.72 6.31
CA THR A 50 5.41 2.33 7.59
C THR A 50 4.48 2.74 8.71
N GLU A 51 4.58 2.02 9.81
CA GLU A 51 3.74 2.33 10.95
C GLU A 51 3.94 3.73 11.47
N ALA A 52 5.12 4.27 11.26
CA ALA A 52 5.41 5.60 11.75
C ALA A 52 4.57 6.66 11.07
N SER A 53 4.20 6.45 9.82
CA SER A 53 3.49 7.47 9.06
C SER A 53 1.98 7.34 9.15
N SER A 54 1.48 6.15 9.44
CA SER A 54 0.04 5.88 9.47
C SER A 54 -0.64 6.26 8.16
N LEU A 55 0.06 6.13 7.06
CA LEU A 55 -0.48 6.48 5.76
C LEU A 55 -0.79 5.24 4.95
N PHE A 56 -1.75 5.39 4.06
CA PHE A 56 -2.09 4.33 3.11
C PHE A 56 -1.91 4.86 1.70
N GLU A 57 -1.68 3.93 0.79
CA GLU A 57 -1.53 4.29 -0.62
C GLU A 57 -2.32 3.31 -1.47
N ALA A 58 -3.01 3.84 -2.47
CA ALA A 58 -3.72 3.02 -3.44
C ALA A 58 -3.13 3.35 -4.80
N ASP A 59 -2.46 2.37 -5.40
CA ASP A 59 -1.77 2.54 -6.66
C ASP A 59 -2.62 2.03 -7.81
N ASP A 60 -2.53 2.71 -8.95
CA ASP A 60 -3.18 2.27 -10.19
C ASP A 60 -4.69 2.15 -10.03
N VAL A 61 -5.28 3.14 -9.38
CA VAL A 61 -6.71 3.20 -9.18
C VAL A 61 -7.37 3.74 -10.45
N LYS A 62 -8.44 3.10 -10.88
CA LYS A 62 -9.17 3.54 -12.05
C LYS A 62 -10.35 4.40 -11.66
N CYS A 63 -10.47 5.55 -12.27
CA CYS A 63 -11.54 6.48 -11.95
C CYS A 63 -12.47 6.66 -13.13
N LYS A 64 -13.62 7.27 -12.87
CA LYS A 64 -14.66 7.40 -13.88
C LYS A 64 -14.25 8.23 -15.09
N ASP A 65 -13.27 9.08 -14.91
CA ASP A 65 -12.78 9.90 -16.02
C ASP A 65 -11.94 9.10 -17.02
N GLY A 66 -11.73 7.81 -16.74
CA GLY A 66 -10.97 6.94 -17.62
C GLY A 66 -9.47 6.95 -17.34
N ASN A 67 -9.02 7.71 -16.38
CA ASN A 67 -7.60 7.79 -16.06
C ASN A 67 -7.25 6.95 -14.85
N GLN A 68 -5.98 6.72 -14.69
CA GLN A 68 -5.43 5.98 -13.56
C GLN A 68 -4.72 6.94 -12.62
N TYR A 69 -4.83 6.67 -11.34
CA TYR A 69 -4.27 7.55 -10.32
C TYR A 69 -3.62 6.77 -9.22
N ASP A 70 -2.65 7.42 -8.57
CA ASP A 70 -2.10 6.95 -7.31
C ASP A 70 -2.66 7.86 -6.23
N VAL A 71 -3.24 7.28 -5.20
CA VAL A 71 -3.96 8.01 -4.18
C VAL A 71 -3.33 7.75 -2.83
N LYS A 72 -3.12 8.82 -2.07
CA LYS A 72 -2.64 8.67 -0.70
C LYS A 72 -3.74 9.04 0.27
N LEU A 73 -3.82 8.26 1.35
CA LEU A 73 -4.83 8.49 2.37
C LEU A 73 -4.16 8.58 3.74
N ASP A 74 -4.76 9.32 4.63
CA ASP A 74 -4.24 9.41 5.99
C ASP A 74 -4.81 8.28 6.84
N GLY A 75 -4.48 8.29 8.13
CA GLY A 75 -4.91 7.25 9.04
C GLY A 75 -6.42 7.19 9.25
N SER A 76 -7.12 8.22 8.86
CA SER A 76 -8.59 8.25 8.91
C SER A 76 -9.20 7.91 7.57
N PHE A 77 -8.39 7.45 6.63
CA PHE A 77 -8.82 7.05 5.29
C PHE A 77 -9.35 8.20 4.47
N LYS A 78 -8.85 9.40 4.77
CA LYS A 78 -9.15 10.56 3.96
C LYS A 78 -8.08 10.72 2.89
N ILE A 79 -8.50 11.10 1.70
CA ILE A 79 -7.55 11.32 0.62
C ILE A 79 -6.78 12.60 0.88
N ILE A 80 -5.46 12.51 0.88
CA ILE A 80 -4.61 13.67 1.07
C ILE A 80 -3.80 14.00 -0.18
N SER A 81 -3.80 13.11 -1.16
CA SER A 81 -3.02 13.36 -2.36
C SER A 81 -3.53 12.45 -3.47
N ILE A 82 -3.68 13.00 -4.66
CA ILE A 82 -4.03 12.23 -5.85
C ILE A 82 -3.06 12.64 -6.94
N THR A 83 -2.38 11.66 -7.50
CA THR A 83 -1.41 11.90 -8.56
C THR A 83 -1.81 11.09 -9.77
N ARG A 84 -1.88 11.73 -10.91
CA ARG A 84 -2.21 11.02 -12.13
C ARG A 84 -1.04 10.18 -12.58
N ASP A 85 -1.35 9.00 -12.97
CA ASP A 85 -0.35 8.01 -13.37
C ASP A 85 0.16 8.26 -14.79
#